data_d64c723be8959f6e0c92add319f95f03
#
_entry.id   d64c723be8959f6e0c92add319f95f03
#
_cell.length_a   1.000
_cell.length_b   1.000
_cell.length_c   1.000
_cell.angle_alpha   90.00
_cell.angle_beta   90.00
_cell.angle_gamma   90.00
#
_symmetry.space_group_name_H-M   'P 1'
#
loop_
_entity.id
_entity.type
_entity.pdbx_description
1 polymer ?
#
loop_
_entity_poly.entity_id
_entity_poly.type
_entity_poly.pdbx_seq_one_letter_code
_entity_poly.pdbx_strand_id
1 'polypeptide(L)'
;MLSQQDPYSSLYKNQMSIINPAFAGIAHEYSLTFNSRNQWVSIENSPSTQFFSISSKREKNIGLGLSFVSNKAFIESRTMAYIDFSYKLQIFSETNLFLGLKPGGVFFDTNFNNLSSNSDPALRNFSKFNPNLGIGFLLQSSKFWVSFSIPRMFNSGGDQIFNLSSNNSNVYTGVGVNLKLKDEIVFKPSLLARFIEESKVVTDFSTMLSVNNRFEFGVNYRTNNSLSGLFFVNIKNFNVGYAYETSTNKNGFNINLNTHEIILTININKGEQDLEDSEDLEVSE
;
A
#
# COMPACT_ATOMS: atom_id res chain seq x y z
N MET A 1 -10.44 -16.62 -17.03
CA MET A 1 -9.04 -16.18 -16.93
C MET A 1 -8.92 -15.35 -15.68
N LEU A 2 -8.23 -15.83 -14.66
CA LEU A 2 -7.91 -15.04 -13.46
C LEU A 2 -6.78 -14.09 -13.88
N SER A 3 -7.14 -12.85 -14.23
CA SER A 3 -6.17 -11.80 -14.46
C SER A 3 -5.36 -11.63 -13.17
N GLN A 4 -4.06 -11.79 -13.23
CA GLN A 4 -3.14 -11.52 -12.12
C GLN A 4 -3.30 -10.06 -11.72
N GLN A 5 -3.99 -9.84 -10.60
CA GLN A 5 -4.16 -8.49 -10.07
C GLN A 5 -2.88 -8.07 -9.35
N ASP A 6 -2.49 -6.81 -9.51
CA ASP A 6 -1.44 -6.24 -8.69
C ASP A 6 -1.74 -6.42 -7.20
N PRO A 7 -0.69 -6.58 -6.37
CA PRO A 7 -0.84 -6.63 -4.93
C PRO A 7 -1.65 -5.42 -4.44
N TYR A 8 -2.69 -5.70 -3.72
CA TYR A 8 -3.62 -4.71 -3.22
C TYR A 8 -3.79 -4.85 -1.70
N SER A 9 -4.01 -3.74 -1.03
CA SER A 9 -4.25 -3.68 0.41
C SER A 9 -5.59 -3.01 0.70
N SER A 10 -6.38 -3.56 1.60
CA SER A 10 -7.57 -2.89 2.14
C SER A 10 -7.20 -1.75 3.09
N LEU A 11 -5.99 -1.82 3.67
CA LEU A 11 -5.40 -0.82 4.55
C LEU A 11 -4.54 0.21 3.80
N TYR A 12 -4.77 0.40 2.49
CA TYR A 12 -3.93 1.20 1.60
C TYR A 12 -3.66 2.62 2.08
N LYS A 13 -4.60 3.23 2.81
CA LYS A 13 -4.46 4.60 3.33
C LYS A 13 -3.23 4.79 4.22
N ASN A 14 -2.84 3.75 4.96
CA ASN A 14 -1.70 3.80 5.88
C ASN A 14 -0.37 3.43 5.20
N GLN A 15 -0.40 3.13 3.89
CA GLN A 15 0.79 2.77 3.10
C GLN A 15 0.74 3.32 1.66
N MET A 16 0.21 4.52 1.51
CA MET A 16 0.05 5.17 0.19
C MET A 16 1.35 5.32 -0.58
N SER A 17 2.51 5.40 0.08
CA SER A 17 3.84 5.48 -0.56
C SER A 17 4.12 4.29 -1.49
N ILE A 18 3.51 3.13 -1.26
CA ILE A 18 3.67 1.95 -2.12
C ILE A 18 3.10 2.20 -3.52
N ILE A 19 1.97 2.88 -3.61
CA ILE A 19 1.30 3.18 -4.89
C ILE A 19 1.61 4.58 -5.41
N ASN A 20 2.02 5.52 -4.54
CA ASN A 20 2.30 6.90 -4.94
C ASN A 20 3.50 7.46 -4.17
N PRO A 21 4.65 7.66 -4.84
CA PRO A 21 5.87 8.16 -4.19
C PRO A 21 5.74 9.56 -3.59
N ALA A 22 4.76 10.35 -4.01
CA ALA A 22 4.51 11.67 -3.43
C ALA A 22 4.13 11.62 -1.94
N PHE A 23 3.77 10.44 -1.41
CA PHE A 23 3.49 10.24 0.02
C PHE A 23 4.75 9.94 0.86
N ALA A 24 5.92 9.82 0.26
CA ALA A 24 7.14 9.54 1.03
C ALA A 24 7.54 10.74 1.91
N GLY A 25 7.71 10.51 3.21
CA GLY A 25 8.22 11.51 4.17
C GLY A 25 7.32 12.73 4.38
N ILE A 26 6.00 12.62 4.20
CA ILE A 26 5.09 13.77 4.30
C ILE A 26 4.67 14.11 5.73
N ALA A 27 4.56 13.14 6.64
CA ALA A 27 3.93 13.33 7.95
C ALA A 27 4.93 13.32 9.10
N HIS A 28 5.87 12.40 9.13
CA HIS A 28 6.78 12.16 10.26
C HIS A 28 8.23 12.26 9.82
N GLU A 29 9.15 12.50 10.77
CA GLU A 29 10.58 12.49 10.47
C GLU A 29 11.03 11.13 9.97
N TYR A 30 10.56 10.07 10.61
CA TYR A 30 10.72 8.70 10.14
C TYR A 30 9.41 7.94 10.30
N SER A 31 9.08 7.13 9.32
CA SER A 31 7.93 6.23 9.36
C SER A 31 8.35 4.87 8.82
N LEU A 32 8.12 3.82 9.59
CA LEU A 32 8.35 2.43 9.23
C LEU A 32 7.01 1.72 9.18
N THR A 33 6.66 1.13 8.05
CA THR A 33 5.38 0.41 7.89
C THR A 33 5.64 -1.01 7.42
N PHE A 34 5.03 -1.96 8.10
CA PHE A 34 4.95 -3.36 7.70
C PHE A 34 3.48 -3.76 7.59
N ASN A 35 3.12 -4.47 6.51
CA ASN A 35 1.78 -5.01 6.31
C ASN A 35 1.87 -6.44 5.76
N SER A 36 1.04 -7.32 6.28
CA SER A 36 0.89 -8.70 5.82
C SER A 36 -0.57 -8.98 5.49
N ARG A 37 -0.82 -9.36 4.25
CA ARG A 37 -2.13 -9.72 3.72
C ARG A 37 -2.13 -11.19 3.29
N ASN A 38 -3.00 -11.99 3.90
CA ASN A 38 -3.19 -13.39 3.59
C ASN A 38 -4.61 -13.59 3.04
N GLN A 39 -4.68 -13.97 1.77
CA GLN A 39 -5.95 -14.20 1.07
C GLN A 39 -6.35 -15.67 1.19
N TRP A 40 -7.66 -15.94 1.27
CA TRP A 40 -8.21 -17.31 1.21
C TRP A 40 -7.51 -18.30 2.15
N VAL A 41 -7.41 -17.92 3.42
CA VAL A 41 -6.62 -18.67 4.44
C VAL A 41 -6.99 -20.13 4.61
N SER A 42 -8.13 -20.56 4.09
CA SER A 42 -8.56 -21.98 4.07
C SER A 42 -8.03 -22.77 2.88
N ILE A 43 -7.30 -22.13 1.96
CA ILE A 43 -6.78 -22.76 0.73
C ILE A 43 -5.26 -22.86 0.83
N GLU A 44 -4.73 -24.07 0.60
CA GLU A 44 -3.29 -24.30 0.57
C GLU A 44 -2.63 -23.56 -0.60
N ASN A 45 -1.44 -22.99 -0.37
CA ASN A 45 -0.70 -22.15 -1.34
C ASN A 45 -1.50 -20.93 -1.85
N SER A 46 -2.42 -20.43 -1.04
CA SER A 46 -3.21 -19.24 -1.32
C SER A 46 -2.32 -17.99 -1.42
N PRO A 47 -2.80 -16.93 -2.10
CA PRO A 47 -2.00 -15.72 -2.28
C PRO A 47 -1.68 -15.05 -0.95
N SER A 48 -0.42 -14.67 -0.77
CA SER A 48 0.06 -13.86 0.35
C SER A 48 0.85 -12.66 -0.18
N THR A 49 0.65 -11.50 0.43
CA THR A 49 1.37 -10.28 0.08
C THR A 49 1.93 -9.65 1.35
N GLN A 50 3.20 -9.30 1.29
CA GLN A 50 3.88 -8.57 2.34
C GLN A 50 4.32 -7.23 1.77
N PHE A 51 4.06 -6.16 2.52
CA PHE A 51 4.45 -4.81 2.19
C PHE A 51 5.37 -4.31 3.29
N PHE A 52 6.42 -3.64 2.88
CA PHE A 52 7.34 -2.97 3.77
C PHE A 52 7.68 -1.62 3.19
N SER A 53 7.67 -0.58 4.00
CA SER A 53 8.18 0.72 3.60
C SER A 53 8.83 1.43 4.78
N ILE A 54 9.87 2.18 4.46
CA ILE A 54 10.47 3.16 5.36
C ILE A 54 10.49 4.49 4.63
N SER A 55 10.10 5.56 5.30
CA SER A 55 10.19 6.91 4.75
C SER A 55 10.71 7.89 5.78
N SER A 56 11.35 8.94 5.29
CA SER A 56 11.94 9.99 6.11
C SER A 56 11.69 11.34 5.48
N LYS A 57 11.25 12.28 6.29
CA LYS A 57 11.22 13.70 5.96
C LYS A 57 12.64 14.26 6.10
N ARG A 58 13.14 14.89 5.06
CA ARG A 58 14.44 15.55 5.05
C ARG A 58 14.25 17.08 5.04
N GLU A 59 15.33 17.78 5.30
CA GLU A 59 15.38 19.23 5.13
C GLU A 59 15.07 19.66 3.68
N LYS A 60 14.77 20.92 3.45
CA LYS A 60 14.51 21.52 2.13
C LYS A 60 13.32 20.91 1.38
N ASN A 61 12.27 20.53 2.11
CA ASN A 61 11.03 20.01 1.50
C ASN A 61 11.17 18.65 0.76
N ILE A 62 12.19 17.88 1.07
CA ILE A 62 12.44 16.57 0.46
C ILE A 62 11.91 15.46 1.37
N GLY A 63 11.23 14.48 0.80
CA GLY A 63 10.92 13.20 1.40
C GLY A 63 11.66 12.09 0.68
N LEU A 64 12.20 11.14 1.43
CA LEU A 64 12.86 9.95 0.91
C LEU A 64 12.20 8.71 1.49
N GLY A 65 12.19 7.62 0.74
CA GLY A 65 11.68 6.35 1.20
C GLY A 65 12.24 5.16 0.43
N LEU A 66 12.01 4.00 1.00
CA LEU A 66 12.20 2.70 0.36
C LEU A 66 10.89 1.93 0.50
N SER A 67 10.49 1.24 -0.55
CA SER A 67 9.31 0.40 -0.54
C SER A 67 9.57 -0.97 -1.16
N PHE A 68 9.09 -2.00 -0.48
CA PHE A 68 9.15 -3.39 -0.91
C PHE A 68 7.77 -4.00 -0.87
N VAL A 69 7.44 -4.77 -1.90
CA VAL A 69 6.23 -5.59 -1.93
C VAL A 69 6.63 -6.98 -2.40
N SER A 70 6.37 -7.99 -1.58
CA SER A 70 6.53 -9.39 -1.95
C SER A 70 5.16 -10.02 -2.07
N ASN A 71 4.82 -10.47 -3.25
CA ASN A 71 3.58 -11.17 -3.55
C ASN A 71 3.89 -12.58 -4.01
N LYS A 72 3.33 -13.56 -3.33
CA LYS A 72 3.48 -14.98 -3.63
C LYS A 72 2.12 -15.60 -3.87
N ALA A 73 1.95 -16.28 -5.00
CA ALA A 73 0.73 -16.97 -5.36
C ALA A 73 1.08 -18.27 -6.08
N PHE A 74 0.80 -19.41 -5.46
CA PHE A 74 1.08 -20.74 -5.98
C PHE A 74 2.57 -20.91 -6.36
N ILE A 75 2.91 -21.00 -7.65
CA ILE A 75 4.28 -21.17 -8.17
C ILE A 75 4.97 -19.84 -8.51
N GLU A 76 4.23 -18.74 -8.50
CA GLU A 76 4.74 -17.42 -8.87
C GLU A 76 5.10 -16.59 -7.62
N SER A 77 6.23 -15.93 -7.70
CA SER A 77 6.67 -14.92 -6.74
C SER A 77 7.02 -13.64 -7.47
N ARG A 78 6.55 -12.53 -6.96
CA ARG A 78 6.85 -11.20 -7.49
C ARG A 78 7.33 -10.31 -6.35
N THR A 79 8.57 -9.85 -6.44
CA THR A 79 9.14 -8.91 -5.47
C THR A 79 9.39 -7.57 -6.15
N MET A 80 8.81 -6.51 -5.63
CA MET A 80 8.98 -5.15 -6.09
C MET A 80 9.85 -4.40 -5.09
N ALA A 81 10.87 -3.69 -5.56
CA ALA A 81 11.77 -2.88 -4.74
C ALA A 81 11.97 -1.51 -5.39
N TYR A 82 11.70 -0.46 -4.63
CA TYR A 82 11.73 0.92 -5.12
C TYR A 82 12.35 1.86 -4.09
N ILE A 83 12.97 2.92 -4.61
CA ILE A 83 13.31 4.13 -3.87
C ILE A 83 12.20 5.14 -4.13
N ASP A 84 11.71 5.78 -3.08
CA ASP A 84 10.69 6.81 -3.16
C ASP A 84 11.33 8.17 -2.89
N PHE A 85 11.11 9.11 -3.80
CA PHE A 85 11.54 10.49 -3.66
C PHE A 85 10.32 11.40 -3.77
N SER A 86 10.13 12.32 -2.83
CA SER A 86 9.09 13.35 -2.90
C SER A 86 9.67 14.74 -2.73
N TYR A 87 9.06 15.72 -3.39
CA TYR A 87 9.38 17.13 -3.24
C TYR A 87 8.13 17.93 -2.94
N LYS A 88 8.15 18.67 -1.83
CA LYS A 88 7.04 19.49 -1.35
C LYS A 88 7.13 20.90 -1.91
N LEU A 89 6.04 21.37 -2.51
CA LEU A 89 5.80 22.75 -2.93
C LEU A 89 4.62 23.31 -2.14
N GLN A 90 4.80 24.40 -1.43
CA GLN A 90 3.69 25.10 -0.79
C GLN A 90 3.00 25.98 -1.83
N ILE A 91 1.73 25.69 -2.16
CA ILE A 91 0.96 26.44 -3.15
C ILE A 91 0.10 27.51 -2.45
N PHE A 92 -0.51 27.15 -1.31
CA PHE A 92 -1.28 28.06 -0.46
C PHE A 92 -0.85 27.88 0.99
N SER A 93 -1.30 28.76 1.89
CA SER A 93 -0.92 28.74 3.31
C SER A 93 -1.14 27.38 3.99
N GLU A 94 -2.21 26.65 3.63
CA GLU A 94 -2.55 25.35 4.22
C GLU A 94 -2.56 24.20 3.19
N THR A 95 -2.10 24.44 1.95
CA THR A 95 -2.16 23.44 0.88
C THR A 95 -0.80 23.25 0.24
N ASN A 96 -0.34 22.02 0.24
CA ASN A 96 0.93 21.60 -0.31
C ASN A 96 0.71 20.67 -1.51
N LEU A 97 1.53 20.85 -2.54
CA LEU A 97 1.68 19.92 -3.65
C LEU A 97 2.97 19.12 -3.41
N PHE A 98 2.87 17.80 -3.52
CA PHE A 98 4.02 16.91 -3.50
C PHE A 98 4.17 16.26 -4.87
N LEU A 99 5.39 16.28 -5.38
CA LEU A 99 5.79 15.61 -6.62
C LEU A 99 6.65 14.41 -6.25
N GLY A 100 6.35 13.25 -6.80
CA GLY A 100 7.04 12.01 -6.45
C GLY A 100 7.67 11.30 -7.63
N LEU A 101 8.84 10.68 -7.39
CA LEU A 101 9.53 9.76 -8.29
C LEU A 101 9.80 8.44 -7.58
N LYS A 102 9.72 7.32 -8.32
CA LYS A 102 9.82 5.95 -7.81
C LYS A 102 10.66 5.08 -8.74
N PRO A 103 12.00 5.29 -8.80
CA PRO A 103 12.90 4.38 -9.49
C PRO A 103 13.02 3.04 -8.77
N GLY A 104 13.15 1.95 -9.51
CA GLY A 104 13.31 0.62 -8.96
C GLY A 104 13.00 -0.47 -9.97
N GLY A 105 12.38 -1.55 -9.54
CA GLY A 105 12.03 -2.64 -10.44
C GLY A 105 11.29 -3.79 -9.78
N VAL A 106 11.02 -4.79 -10.60
CA VAL A 106 10.26 -5.98 -10.25
C VAL A 106 11.07 -7.21 -10.58
N PHE A 107 11.27 -8.08 -9.59
CA PHE A 107 11.80 -9.42 -9.72
C PHE A 107 10.62 -10.39 -9.87
N PHE A 108 10.62 -11.16 -10.93
CA PHE A 108 9.66 -12.24 -11.18
C PHE A 108 10.37 -13.56 -11.05
N ASP A 109 9.80 -14.47 -10.28
CA ASP A 109 10.27 -15.84 -10.15
C ASP A 109 9.10 -16.80 -10.31
N THR A 110 9.30 -17.82 -11.14
CA THR A 110 8.35 -18.93 -11.29
C THR A 110 9.06 -20.23 -10.97
N ASN A 111 8.55 -20.99 -10.00
CA ASN A 111 9.15 -22.22 -9.54
C ASN A 111 8.21 -23.41 -9.78
N PHE A 112 8.59 -24.25 -10.74
CA PHE A 112 7.84 -25.44 -11.14
C PHE A 112 8.23 -26.72 -10.35
N ASN A 113 9.23 -26.65 -9.47
CA ASN A 113 9.75 -27.84 -8.76
C ASN A 113 8.69 -28.54 -7.89
N ASN A 114 7.64 -27.83 -7.48
CA ASN A 114 6.55 -28.39 -6.66
C ASN A 114 5.40 -29.01 -7.47
N LEU A 115 5.49 -28.97 -8.80
CA LEU A 115 4.52 -29.64 -9.66
C LEU A 115 4.96 -31.09 -9.91
N SER A 116 4.05 -32.04 -9.73
CA SER A 116 4.32 -33.48 -9.81
C SER A 116 4.82 -33.99 -11.18
N SER A 117 4.94 -33.14 -12.16
CA SER A 117 5.39 -33.47 -13.52
C SER A 117 6.80 -32.97 -13.79
N ASN A 118 7.79 -33.58 -13.16
CA ASN A 118 9.23 -33.28 -13.40
C ASN A 118 9.71 -33.71 -14.81
N SER A 119 8.83 -34.18 -15.68
CA SER A 119 9.21 -34.79 -16.98
C SER A 119 8.94 -33.85 -18.16
N ASP A 120 8.31 -32.69 -17.98
CA ASP A 120 8.03 -31.78 -19.09
C ASP A 120 9.16 -30.74 -19.24
N PRO A 121 9.95 -30.83 -20.37
CA PRO A 121 11.02 -29.88 -20.62
C PRO A 121 10.57 -28.41 -20.78
N ALA A 122 9.26 -28.18 -20.97
CA ALA A 122 8.68 -26.83 -21.04
C ALA A 122 8.51 -26.17 -19.66
N LEU A 123 8.49 -26.97 -18.59
CA LEU A 123 8.34 -26.46 -17.20
C LEU A 123 9.73 -26.15 -16.63
N ARG A 124 10.25 -24.97 -16.95
CA ARG A 124 11.54 -24.50 -16.44
C ARG A 124 11.35 -23.36 -15.47
N ASN A 125 12.10 -23.39 -14.37
CA ASN A 125 12.19 -22.26 -13.46
C ASN A 125 12.68 -21.03 -14.23
N PHE A 126 12.02 -19.90 -13.96
CA PHE A 126 12.29 -18.64 -14.64
C PHE A 126 12.43 -17.54 -13.63
N SER A 127 13.49 -16.74 -13.78
CA SER A 127 13.72 -15.52 -12.98
C SER A 127 14.06 -14.36 -13.90
N LYS A 128 13.44 -13.21 -13.69
CA LYS A 128 13.67 -11.99 -14.48
C LYS A 128 13.55 -10.75 -13.63
N PHE A 129 14.48 -9.82 -13.82
CA PHE A 129 14.39 -8.47 -13.28
C PHE A 129 13.90 -7.48 -14.36
N ASN A 130 12.89 -6.70 -14.03
CA ASN A 130 12.33 -5.67 -14.89
C ASN A 130 12.53 -4.31 -14.20
N PRO A 131 13.48 -3.46 -14.68
CA PRO A 131 13.63 -2.10 -14.17
C PRO A 131 12.38 -1.27 -14.47
N ASN A 132 12.04 -0.36 -13.58
CA ASN A 132 10.86 0.47 -13.72
C ASN A 132 11.04 1.84 -13.07
N LEU A 133 10.17 2.78 -13.46
CA LEU A 133 10.08 4.11 -12.91
C LEU A 133 8.62 4.43 -12.65
N GLY A 134 8.31 5.00 -11.50
CA GLY A 134 6.98 5.52 -11.19
C GLY A 134 7.02 7.02 -10.95
N ILE A 135 5.87 7.64 -11.11
CA ILE A 135 5.62 9.05 -10.80
C ILE A 135 4.38 9.19 -9.93
N GLY A 136 4.32 10.30 -9.19
CA GLY A 136 3.18 10.60 -8.35
C GLY A 136 2.99 12.07 -8.07
N PHE A 137 1.74 12.44 -7.84
CA PHE A 137 1.30 13.77 -7.44
C PHE A 137 0.37 13.64 -6.25
N LEU A 138 0.52 14.54 -5.28
CA LEU A 138 -0.36 14.64 -4.14
C LEU A 138 -0.59 16.12 -3.83
N LEU A 139 -1.84 16.55 -3.89
CA LEU A 139 -2.29 17.82 -3.35
C LEU A 139 -2.94 17.54 -1.98
N GLN A 140 -2.41 18.13 -0.93
CA GLN A 140 -2.85 17.86 0.44
C GLN A 140 -3.00 19.13 1.27
N SER A 141 -4.10 19.17 2.03
CA SER A 141 -4.32 20.13 3.12
C SER A 141 -4.74 19.37 4.40
N SER A 142 -4.99 20.10 5.48
CA SER A 142 -5.57 19.53 6.71
C SER A 142 -6.95 18.89 6.48
N LYS A 143 -7.72 19.38 5.51
CA LYS A 143 -9.13 19.01 5.28
C LYS A 143 -9.32 17.99 4.15
N PHE A 144 -8.43 17.94 3.17
CA PHE A 144 -8.58 17.06 2.00
C PHE A 144 -7.24 16.63 1.42
N TRP A 145 -7.28 15.59 0.61
CA TRP A 145 -6.19 15.22 -0.27
C TRP A 145 -6.71 14.76 -1.64
N VAL A 146 -5.94 15.03 -2.67
CA VAL A 146 -6.16 14.52 -4.03
C VAL A 146 -4.85 13.95 -4.53
N SER A 147 -4.86 12.74 -5.07
CA SER A 147 -3.66 12.07 -5.53
C SER A 147 -3.82 11.48 -6.92
N PHE A 148 -2.71 11.44 -7.64
CA PHE A 148 -2.58 10.77 -8.93
C PHE A 148 -1.22 10.08 -8.98
N SER A 149 -1.15 8.86 -9.50
CA SER A 149 0.14 8.17 -9.68
C SER A 149 0.11 7.09 -10.74
N ILE A 150 1.29 6.87 -11.30
CA ILE A 150 1.63 5.72 -12.14
C ILE A 150 2.87 5.09 -11.49
N PRO A 151 2.69 4.13 -10.56
CA PRO A 151 3.82 3.56 -9.79
C PRO A 151 4.77 2.74 -10.67
N ARG A 152 4.34 2.32 -11.85
CA ARG A 152 5.12 1.58 -12.85
C ARG A 152 4.73 2.05 -14.23
N MET A 153 5.69 2.67 -14.93
CA MET A 153 5.48 3.26 -16.26
C MET A 153 5.91 2.34 -17.40
N PHE A 154 6.89 1.44 -17.13
CA PHE A 154 7.44 0.61 -18.20
C PHE A 154 6.81 -0.78 -18.19
N ASN A 155 6.25 -1.15 -19.32
CA ASN A 155 5.78 -2.51 -19.58
C ASN A 155 6.97 -3.31 -20.12
N SER A 156 7.42 -4.29 -19.36
CA SER A 156 8.40 -5.23 -19.89
C SER A 156 7.68 -6.19 -20.83
N GLY A 157 7.92 -6.08 -22.12
CA GLY A 157 7.40 -7.03 -23.10
C GLY A 157 7.74 -8.46 -22.66
N GLY A 158 6.74 -9.28 -22.43
CA GLY A 158 6.93 -10.69 -22.10
C GLY A 158 7.59 -11.41 -23.28
N ASP A 159 8.49 -12.33 -23.00
CA ASP A 159 8.88 -13.32 -23.99
C ASP A 159 7.62 -14.07 -24.43
N GLN A 160 7.43 -14.21 -25.74
CA GLN A 160 6.20 -14.72 -26.38
C GLN A 160 5.84 -16.18 -26.02
N ILE A 161 6.65 -16.88 -25.25
CA ILE A 161 6.43 -18.28 -24.87
C ILE A 161 5.50 -18.44 -23.66
N PHE A 162 5.48 -17.48 -22.75
CA PHE A 162 4.53 -17.45 -21.64
C PHE A 162 4.00 -16.01 -21.45
N ASN A 163 2.82 -15.74 -22.01
CA ASN A 163 2.05 -14.51 -21.76
C ASN A 163 1.57 -14.40 -20.28
N LEU A 164 2.37 -14.83 -19.33
CA LEU A 164 2.02 -14.94 -17.92
C LEU A 164 2.12 -13.62 -17.15
N SER A 165 2.64 -12.57 -17.76
CA SER A 165 2.71 -11.28 -17.09
C SER A 165 2.34 -10.13 -18.02
N SER A 166 1.06 -9.84 -18.14
CA SER A 166 0.63 -8.51 -18.56
C SER A 166 1.09 -7.53 -17.49
N ASN A 167 2.25 -6.95 -17.69
CA ASN A 167 2.83 -5.93 -16.81
C ASN A 167 2.20 -4.58 -17.17
N ASN A 168 0.86 -4.52 -17.08
CA ASN A 168 0.10 -3.36 -17.47
C ASN A 168 0.39 -2.20 -16.51
N SER A 169 0.58 -1.02 -17.06
CA SER A 169 0.70 0.21 -16.27
C SER A 169 -0.62 0.48 -15.55
N ASN A 170 -0.60 0.48 -14.23
CA ASN A 170 -1.77 0.86 -13.45
C ASN A 170 -1.70 2.35 -13.14
N VAL A 171 -2.78 3.05 -13.42
CA VAL A 171 -2.98 4.44 -13.02
C VAL A 171 -3.86 4.47 -11.79
N TYR A 172 -3.41 5.17 -10.76
CA TYR A 172 -4.17 5.38 -9.54
C TYR A 172 -4.58 6.84 -9.42
N THR A 173 -5.84 7.08 -9.07
CA THR A 173 -6.33 8.40 -8.68
C THR A 173 -7.15 8.27 -7.42
N GLY A 174 -6.97 9.19 -6.49
CA GLY A 174 -7.64 9.13 -5.21
C GLY A 174 -7.99 10.49 -4.67
N VAL A 175 -9.05 10.52 -3.88
CA VAL A 175 -9.52 11.71 -3.17
C VAL A 175 -10.02 11.30 -1.80
N GLY A 176 -9.81 12.15 -0.81
CA GLY A 176 -10.36 11.98 0.52
C GLY A 176 -10.52 13.29 1.23
N VAL A 177 -11.43 13.32 2.20
CA VAL A 177 -11.69 14.49 3.02
C VAL A 177 -11.68 14.10 4.50
N ASN A 178 -11.35 15.07 5.36
CA ASN A 178 -11.40 14.96 6.81
C ASN A 178 -12.48 15.91 7.32
N LEU A 179 -13.61 15.37 7.73
CA LEU A 179 -14.75 16.12 8.24
C LEU A 179 -14.78 16.02 9.76
N LYS A 180 -14.45 17.12 10.44
CA LYS A 180 -14.54 17.22 11.89
C LYS A 180 -16.01 17.31 12.29
N LEU A 181 -16.56 16.24 12.86
CA LEU A 181 -17.94 16.19 13.35
C LEU A 181 -18.05 16.77 14.76
N LYS A 182 -17.08 16.46 15.60
CA LYS A 182 -16.88 16.99 16.96
C LYS A 182 -15.37 17.13 17.21
N ASP A 183 -14.97 17.73 18.33
CA ASP A 183 -13.55 17.91 18.65
C ASP A 183 -12.77 16.60 18.64
N GLU A 184 -13.38 15.53 19.07
CA GLU A 184 -12.78 14.21 19.22
C GLU A 184 -13.16 13.24 18.09
N ILE A 185 -14.06 13.62 17.16
CA ILE A 185 -14.61 12.73 16.14
C ILE A 185 -14.39 13.31 14.74
N VAL A 186 -13.61 12.59 13.93
CA VAL A 186 -13.35 12.96 12.54
C VAL A 186 -13.85 11.84 11.60
N PHE A 187 -14.72 12.20 10.68
CA PHE A 187 -15.18 11.32 9.61
C PHE A 187 -14.31 11.51 8.36
N LYS A 188 -13.75 10.40 7.83
CA LYS A 188 -12.73 10.42 6.79
C LYS A 188 -13.17 9.57 5.57
N PRO A 189 -14.15 10.00 4.77
CA PRO A 189 -14.50 9.31 3.53
C PRO A 189 -13.40 9.49 2.47
N SER A 190 -13.23 8.49 1.61
CA SER A 190 -12.28 8.55 0.50
C SER A 190 -12.66 7.59 -0.61
N LEU A 191 -12.13 7.88 -1.78
CA LEU A 191 -12.25 7.09 -2.99
C LEU A 191 -10.85 6.89 -3.58
N LEU A 192 -10.55 5.66 -4.01
CA LEU A 192 -9.36 5.32 -4.76
C LEU A 192 -9.77 4.52 -5.99
N ALA A 193 -9.54 5.05 -7.17
CA ALA A 193 -9.78 4.36 -8.43
C ALA A 193 -8.44 3.89 -9.02
N ARG A 194 -8.42 2.66 -9.50
CA ARG A 194 -7.32 2.03 -10.21
C ARG A 194 -7.78 1.69 -11.62
N PHE A 195 -7.11 2.29 -12.59
CA PHE A 195 -7.30 2.02 -14.01
C PHE A 195 -6.24 1.02 -14.44
N ILE A 196 -6.68 -0.14 -14.92
CA ILE A 196 -5.83 -1.21 -15.42
C ILE A 196 -6.01 -1.22 -16.93
N GLU A 197 -4.90 -1.13 -17.68
CA GLU A 197 -4.93 -1.22 -19.14
C GLU A 197 -5.68 -2.47 -19.59
N GLU A 198 -6.59 -2.34 -20.56
CA GLU A 198 -7.49 -3.38 -21.09
C GLU A 198 -8.48 -4.01 -20.08
N SER A 199 -8.56 -3.49 -18.86
CA SER A 199 -9.43 -4.02 -17.80
C SER A 199 -10.43 -3.00 -17.31
N LYS A 200 -11.38 -3.46 -16.49
CA LYS A 200 -12.33 -2.59 -15.82
C LYS A 200 -11.65 -1.73 -14.77
N VAL A 201 -12.15 -0.51 -14.59
CA VAL A 201 -11.76 0.33 -13.46
C VAL A 201 -12.19 -0.34 -12.16
N VAL A 202 -11.25 -0.51 -11.24
CA VAL A 202 -11.53 -0.98 -9.87
C VAL A 202 -11.51 0.21 -8.94
N THR A 203 -12.60 0.44 -8.25
CA THR A 203 -12.75 1.57 -7.34
C THR A 203 -13.01 1.08 -5.92
N ASP A 204 -12.31 1.67 -4.97
CA ASP A 204 -12.48 1.50 -3.53
C ASP A 204 -13.21 2.71 -2.95
N PHE A 205 -14.34 2.47 -2.34
CA PHE A 205 -15.08 3.43 -1.52
C PHE A 205 -14.81 3.11 -0.05
N SER A 206 -14.11 3.99 0.62
CA SER A 206 -13.70 3.77 2.01
C SER A 206 -14.22 4.88 2.90
N THR A 207 -14.72 4.51 4.06
CA THR A 207 -15.09 5.46 5.10
C THR A 207 -14.44 5.05 6.41
N MET A 208 -13.87 6.01 7.13
CA MET A 208 -13.28 5.81 8.45
C MET A 208 -13.85 6.83 9.43
N LEU A 209 -14.08 6.40 10.65
CA LEU A 209 -14.41 7.24 11.78
C LEU A 209 -13.26 7.18 12.78
N SER A 210 -12.61 8.31 13.01
CA SER A 210 -11.52 8.47 13.99
C SER A 210 -12.10 9.04 15.27
N VAL A 211 -11.81 8.41 16.41
CA VAL A 211 -12.26 8.82 17.76
C VAL A 211 -11.03 9.09 18.61
N ASN A 212 -10.93 10.30 19.15
CA ASN A 212 -9.82 10.77 20.01
C ASN A 212 -8.43 10.60 19.37
N ASN A 213 -8.34 10.56 18.04
CA ASN A 213 -7.13 10.17 17.30
C ASN A 213 -6.50 8.83 17.74
N ARG A 214 -7.20 8.07 18.59
CA ARG A 214 -6.71 6.81 19.17
C ARG A 214 -7.31 5.59 18.51
N PHE A 215 -8.59 5.61 18.21
CA PHE A 215 -9.29 4.49 17.56
C PHE A 215 -9.84 4.93 16.21
N GLU A 216 -9.69 4.09 15.19
CA GLU A 216 -10.33 4.29 13.91
C GLU A 216 -11.09 3.04 13.49
N PHE A 217 -12.33 3.22 13.06
CA PHE A 217 -13.20 2.15 12.55
C PHE A 217 -13.62 2.51 11.14
N GLY A 218 -13.69 1.54 10.28
CA GLY A 218 -14.08 1.82 8.92
C GLY A 218 -14.60 0.63 8.14
N VAL A 219 -15.14 0.97 6.99
CA VAL A 219 -15.54 -0.01 5.98
C VAL A 219 -14.97 0.40 4.64
N ASN A 220 -14.61 -0.58 3.83
CA ASN A 220 -14.18 -0.39 2.45
C ASN A 220 -14.98 -1.32 1.53
N TYR A 221 -15.62 -0.74 0.52
CA TYR A 221 -16.27 -1.49 -0.56
C TYR A 221 -15.50 -1.30 -1.85
N ARG A 222 -15.16 -2.41 -2.48
CA ARG A 222 -14.48 -2.44 -3.77
C ARG A 222 -15.40 -2.97 -4.86
N THR A 223 -15.41 -2.30 -6.00
CA THR A 223 -16.32 -2.62 -7.13
C THR A 223 -16.12 -4.02 -7.74
N ASN A 224 -15.05 -4.73 -7.41
CA ASN A 224 -14.86 -6.13 -7.78
C ASN A 224 -15.49 -7.13 -6.78
N ASN A 225 -16.55 -6.70 -6.09
CA ASN A 225 -17.34 -7.49 -5.14
C ASN A 225 -16.58 -7.87 -3.86
N SER A 226 -15.86 -6.93 -3.26
CA SER A 226 -15.18 -7.11 -1.99
C SER A 226 -15.66 -6.08 -0.96
N LEU A 227 -15.93 -6.54 0.25
CA LEU A 227 -16.29 -5.72 1.40
C LEU A 227 -15.32 -5.98 2.54
N SER A 228 -14.76 -4.93 3.12
CA SER A 228 -13.82 -5.03 4.23
C SER A 228 -14.28 -4.21 5.43
N GLY A 229 -14.15 -4.80 6.62
CA GLY A 229 -14.18 -4.07 7.89
C GLY A 229 -12.75 -3.70 8.30
N LEU A 230 -12.56 -2.48 8.77
CA LEU A 230 -11.25 -1.90 9.10
C LEU A 230 -11.24 -1.43 10.54
N PHE A 231 -10.15 -1.68 11.25
CA PHE A 231 -9.94 -1.23 12.61
C PHE A 231 -8.48 -0.82 12.82
N PHE A 232 -8.25 0.32 13.51
CA PHE A 232 -6.91 0.79 13.87
C PHE A 232 -6.88 1.27 15.32
N VAL A 233 -5.72 1.09 15.92
CA VAL A 233 -5.39 1.63 17.25
C VAL A 233 -4.08 2.41 17.12
N ASN A 234 -4.12 3.67 17.56
CA ASN A 234 -2.95 4.54 17.67
C ASN A 234 -2.50 4.57 19.13
N ILE A 235 -1.27 4.13 19.41
CA ILE A 235 -0.68 4.10 20.75
C ILE A 235 0.69 4.78 20.65
N LYS A 236 0.79 6.02 21.14
CA LYS A 236 2.01 6.85 21.02
C LYS A 236 2.49 6.84 19.54
N ASN A 237 3.66 6.28 19.32
CA ASN A 237 4.33 6.22 18.01
C ASN A 237 3.90 5.00 17.16
N PHE A 238 3.07 4.12 17.70
CA PHE A 238 2.62 2.91 17.03
C PHE A 238 1.20 3.08 16.49
N ASN A 239 0.99 2.71 15.24
CA ASN A 239 -0.32 2.53 14.64
C ASN A 239 -0.45 1.07 14.22
N VAL A 240 -1.41 0.36 14.82
CA VAL A 240 -1.71 -1.04 14.49
C VAL A 240 -3.07 -1.10 13.84
N GLY A 241 -3.16 -1.73 12.70
CA GLY A 241 -4.41 -1.88 11.96
C GLY A 241 -4.70 -3.34 11.60
N TYR A 242 -5.98 -3.64 11.49
CA TYR A 242 -6.48 -4.93 11.02
C TYR A 242 -7.62 -4.72 10.03
N ALA A 243 -7.62 -5.53 8.97
CA ALA A 243 -8.74 -5.62 8.04
C ALA A 243 -9.20 -7.07 7.86
N TYR A 244 -10.50 -7.23 7.84
CA TYR A 244 -11.16 -8.46 7.42
C TYR A 244 -11.94 -8.18 6.13
N GLU A 245 -11.59 -8.89 5.06
CA GLU A 245 -12.22 -8.74 3.74
C GLU A 245 -12.95 -10.02 3.36
N THR A 246 -14.17 -9.88 2.86
CA THR A 246 -14.98 -10.97 2.32
C THR A 246 -15.46 -10.64 0.92
N SER A 247 -15.62 -11.66 0.09
CA SER A 247 -16.25 -11.50 -1.23
C SER A 247 -17.77 -11.42 -1.09
N THR A 248 -18.38 -10.42 -1.72
CA THR A 248 -19.85 -10.28 -1.77
C THR A 248 -20.47 -11.12 -2.88
N ASN A 249 -19.70 -11.67 -3.81
CA ASN A 249 -20.16 -12.49 -4.89
C ASN A 249 -20.05 -13.99 -4.53
N LYS A 250 -21.16 -14.60 -4.18
CA LYS A 250 -21.27 -16.04 -3.92
C LYS A 250 -21.44 -16.79 -5.24
N ASN A 251 -20.39 -16.93 -6.02
CA ASN A 251 -20.39 -17.73 -7.25
C ASN A 251 -20.46 -19.23 -6.88
N GLY A 252 -21.64 -19.74 -6.51
CA GLY A 252 -21.98 -21.18 -6.50
C GLY A 252 -21.09 -22.16 -5.71
N PHE A 253 -19.88 -21.75 -5.37
CA PHE A 253 -18.94 -22.52 -4.55
C PHE A 253 -18.96 -22.00 -3.12
N ASN A 254 -19.33 -22.83 -2.15
CA ASN A 254 -19.29 -22.54 -0.71
C ASN A 254 -17.85 -22.43 -0.15
N ILE A 255 -16.96 -21.76 -0.85
CA ILE A 255 -15.59 -21.53 -0.42
C ILE A 255 -15.53 -20.17 0.28
N ASN A 256 -15.16 -20.17 1.56
CA ASN A 256 -14.90 -18.94 2.30
C ASN A 256 -13.63 -18.27 1.77
N LEU A 257 -13.79 -17.31 0.88
CA LEU A 257 -12.71 -16.53 0.30
C LEU A 257 -12.37 -15.30 1.19
N ASN A 258 -12.18 -15.57 2.49
CA ASN A 258 -11.86 -14.52 3.44
C ASN A 258 -10.39 -14.13 3.36
N THR A 259 -10.11 -12.86 3.57
CA THR A 259 -8.76 -12.29 3.58
C THR A 259 -8.54 -11.58 4.91
N HIS A 260 -7.40 -11.81 5.51
CA HIS A 260 -6.94 -11.14 6.72
C HIS A 260 -5.74 -10.26 6.39
N GLU A 261 -5.73 -9.08 6.92
CA GLU A 261 -4.64 -8.13 6.73
C GLU A 261 -4.30 -7.44 8.04
N ILE A 262 -3.00 -7.37 8.36
CA ILE A 262 -2.48 -6.71 9.57
C ILE A 262 -1.42 -5.72 9.13
N ILE A 263 -1.48 -4.50 9.67
CA ILE A 263 -0.50 -3.46 9.45
C ILE A 263 0.05 -2.94 10.78
N LEU A 264 1.35 -2.71 10.80
CA LEU A 264 2.04 -2.01 11.88
C LEU A 264 2.79 -0.83 11.28
N THR A 265 2.55 0.37 11.79
CA THR A 265 3.33 1.56 11.45
C THR A 265 3.98 2.11 12.72
N ILE A 266 5.27 2.44 12.64
CA ILE A 266 6.05 3.08 13.70
C ILE A 266 6.46 4.45 13.18
N ASN A 267 6.05 5.50 13.89
CA ASN A 267 6.35 6.90 13.55
C ASN A 267 7.28 7.48 14.61
N ILE A 268 8.38 8.09 14.17
CA ILE A 268 9.38 8.70 15.04
C ILE A 268 9.50 10.17 14.69
N ASN A 269 9.38 11.04 15.70
CA ASN A 269 9.57 12.48 15.59
C ASN A 269 10.67 12.89 16.59
N LYS A 270 11.62 13.70 16.16
CA LYS A 270 12.84 14.06 16.91
C LYS A 270 12.62 14.88 18.18
N GLY A 271 11.41 15.38 18.43
CA GLY A 271 11.14 16.27 19.58
C GLY A 271 10.70 15.58 20.86
N GLU A 272 10.44 14.26 20.86
CA GLU A 272 10.00 13.55 22.07
C GLU A 272 11.15 12.91 22.86
N GLN A 273 12.26 12.59 22.23
CA GLN A 273 13.43 12.01 22.93
C GLN A 273 14.21 13.03 23.77
N ASP A 274 14.29 14.29 23.32
CA ASP A 274 15.03 15.33 24.05
C ASP A 274 14.33 15.76 25.35
N LEU A 275 13.04 15.45 25.53
CA LEU A 275 12.29 15.77 26.75
C LEU A 275 12.36 14.66 27.81
N GLU A 276 12.38 13.38 27.39
CA GLU A 276 12.58 12.25 28.34
C GLU A 276 14.02 12.25 28.91
N ASP A 277 15.04 12.51 28.09
CA ASP A 277 16.43 12.61 28.55
C ASP A 277 16.71 13.85 29.43
N SER A 278 15.92 14.92 29.32
CA SER A 278 16.05 16.11 30.17
C SER A 278 15.36 15.95 31.53
N GLU A 279 14.24 15.21 31.61
CA GLU A 279 13.57 14.92 32.88
C GLU A 279 14.36 13.91 33.74
N ASP A 280 15.04 12.94 33.12
CA ASP A 280 15.89 11.99 33.85
C ASP A 280 17.17 12.62 34.41
N LEU A 281 17.61 13.77 33.89
CA LEU A 281 18.77 14.52 34.41
C LEU A 281 18.39 15.48 35.56
N GLU A 282 17.16 15.99 35.62
CA GLU A 282 16.70 16.83 36.71
C GLU A 282 16.30 16.06 37.98
N VAL A 283 16.07 14.75 37.89
CA VAL A 283 15.74 13.88 39.05
C VAL A 283 16.98 13.32 39.75
N SER A 284 18.19 13.54 39.20
CA SER A 284 19.46 13.03 39.72
C SER A 284 20.33 14.07 40.43
N GLU A 285 19.85 15.31 40.68
CA GLU A 285 20.44 16.28 41.60
C GLU A 285 19.51 16.41 42.82
#